data_4f8487368912bf18e74891e695f010f2
#
_entry.id   4f8487368912bf18e74891e695f010f2
#
_cell.length_a   1.000
_cell.length_b   1.000
_cell.length_c   1.000
_cell.angle_alpha   90.00
_cell.angle_beta   90.00
_cell.angle_gamma   90.00
#
_symmetry.space_group_name_H-M   'P 1'
#
loop_
_entity.id
_entity.type
_entity.pdbx_description
1 polymer ?
#
loop_
_entity_poly.entity_id
_entity_poly.type
_entity_poly.pdbx_seq_one_letter_code
_entity_poly.pdbx_strand_id
1 'polypeptide(L)'
;MGKTRPGDAGAKVLKAASALFYRDGIHAVGVDTVAAEAGVTKAALYGNFGSKSRLVVAYLRERDRWWQEQIDTITAEHDDPHERVLAVFDAYEAWLSRDGYRGCAFLNATSEFPDPADPVREVVRHHKTALHGYLRTQLERAGSDRADELMLLLEGAAVRSVVSQDAQPFHVAKRLAETLIG
;
A
#
# COMPACT_ATOMS: atom_id res chain seq x y z
N MET A 1 18.35 -12.19 29.86
CA MET A 1 17.26 -11.41 29.21
C MET A 1 17.86 -10.09 28.77
N GLY A 2 18.20 -9.97 27.48
CA GLY A 2 18.79 -8.74 26.94
C GLY A 2 17.76 -7.63 26.88
N LYS A 3 18.09 -6.45 27.42
CA LYS A 3 17.27 -5.23 27.30
C LYS A 3 17.25 -4.81 25.81
N THR A 4 16.08 -4.90 25.18
CA THR A 4 15.84 -4.40 23.80
C THR A 4 16.11 -2.89 23.80
N ARG A 5 16.93 -2.40 22.86
CA ARG A 5 17.17 -0.96 22.71
C ARG A 5 15.86 -0.25 22.30
N PRO A 6 15.59 1.00 22.76
CA PRO A 6 14.33 1.68 22.48
C PRO A 6 13.91 1.70 20.99
N GLY A 7 14.84 1.88 20.05
CA GLY A 7 14.57 1.84 18.60
C GLY A 7 14.27 0.44 18.05
N ASP A 8 14.75 -0.62 18.70
CA ASP A 8 14.50 -2.01 18.29
C ASP A 8 13.05 -2.46 18.63
N ALA A 9 12.50 -2.02 19.77
CA ALA A 9 11.12 -2.33 20.15
C ALA A 9 10.10 -1.71 19.18
N GLY A 10 10.31 -0.46 18.77
CA GLY A 10 9.44 0.22 17.81
C GLY A 10 9.42 -0.50 16.45
N ALA A 11 10.58 -0.88 15.92
CA ALA A 11 10.69 -1.61 14.67
C ALA A 11 10.01 -2.99 14.72
N LYS A 12 10.17 -3.72 15.84
CA LYS A 12 9.49 -5.02 16.05
C LYS A 12 7.97 -4.86 16.09
N VAL A 13 7.46 -3.86 16.80
CA VAL A 13 6.03 -3.55 16.86
C VAL A 13 5.49 -3.22 15.48
N LEU A 14 6.17 -2.35 14.72
CA LEU A 14 5.73 -1.94 13.41
C LEU A 14 5.71 -3.11 12.41
N LYS A 15 6.72 -3.97 12.44
CA LYS A 15 6.77 -5.20 11.63
C LYS A 15 5.61 -6.16 11.97
N ALA A 16 5.37 -6.42 13.26
CA ALA A 16 4.27 -7.26 13.71
C ALA A 16 2.90 -6.66 13.33
N ALA A 17 2.71 -5.36 13.56
CA ALA A 17 1.50 -4.63 13.19
C ALA A 17 1.25 -4.69 11.68
N SER A 18 2.29 -4.50 10.86
CA SER A 18 2.19 -4.56 9.39
C SER A 18 1.68 -5.91 8.91
N ALA A 19 2.21 -7.00 9.44
CA ALA A 19 1.77 -8.35 9.08
C ALA A 19 0.33 -8.63 9.54
N LEU A 20 0.03 -8.31 10.81
CA LEU A 20 -1.28 -8.61 11.41
C LEU A 20 -2.39 -7.74 10.81
N PHE A 21 -2.19 -6.42 10.70
CA PHE A 21 -3.21 -5.50 10.16
C PHE A 21 -3.54 -5.81 8.71
N TYR A 22 -2.55 -6.17 7.90
CA TYR A 22 -2.81 -6.53 6.52
C TYR A 22 -3.53 -7.86 6.39
N ARG A 23 -3.13 -8.88 7.17
CA ARG A 23 -3.70 -10.22 7.12
C ARG A 23 -5.13 -10.29 7.70
N ASP A 24 -5.32 -9.69 8.87
CA ASP A 24 -6.51 -9.93 9.70
C ASP A 24 -7.47 -8.71 9.75
N GLY A 25 -7.02 -7.54 9.27
CA GLY A 25 -7.76 -6.28 9.36
C GLY A 25 -7.35 -5.45 10.59
N ILE A 26 -7.41 -4.13 10.44
CA ILE A 26 -6.91 -3.20 11.47
C ILE A 26 -7.79 -3.23 12.71
N HIS A 27 -9.11 -3.22 12.55
CA HIS A 27 -10.04 -3.20 13.68
C HIS A 27 -10.05 -4.53 14.45
N ALA A 28 -9.92 -5.66 13.76
CA ALA A 28 -9.92 -6.98 14.36
C ALA A 28 -8.69 -7.26 15.22
N VAL A 29 -7.55 -6.61 14.93
CA VAL A 29 -6.28 -6.83 15.64
C VAL A 29 -6.15 -5.89 16.84
N GLY A 30 -6.11 -6.46 18.05
CA GLY A 30 -5.86 -5.73 19.30
C GLY A 30 -4.38 -5.36 19.51
N VAL A 31 -4.10 -4.31 20.30
CA VAL A 31 -2.73 -3.92 20.66
C VAL A 31 -2.00 -4.99 21.47
N ASP A 32 -2.73 -5.79 22.23
CA ASP A 32 -2.18 -6.90 23.00
C ASP A 32 -1.65 -8.01 22.07
N THR A 33 -2.38 -8.30 21.01
CA THR A 33 -1.96 -9.25 19.95
C THR A 33 -0.69 -8.76 19.27
N VAL A 34 -0.64 -7.46 18.91
CA VAL A 34 0.56 -6.86 18.28
C VAL A 34 1.76 -6.91 19.22
N ALA A 35 1.57 -6.57 20.51
CA ALA A 35 2.65 -6.59 21.50
C ALA A 35 3.20 -8.02 21.73
N ALA A 36 2.30 -9.01 21.80
CA ALA A 36 2.67 -10.42 21.94
C ALA A 36 3.46 -10.92 20.72
N GLU A 37 2.99 -10.64 19.50
CA GLU A 37 3.68 -11.01 18.26
C GLU A 37 5.05 -10.33 18.13
N ALA A 38 5.16 -9.07 18.55
CA ALA A 38 6.42 -8.32 18.55
C ALA A 38 7.39 -8.76 19.65
N GLY A 39 6.96 -9.58 20.63
CA GLY A 39 7.76 -9.95 21.78
C GLY A 39 8.10 -8.76 22.70
N VAL A 40 7.19 -7.80 22.83
CA VAL A 40 7.37 -6.61 23.67
C VAL A 40 6.20 -6.45 24.66
N THR A 41 6.38 -5.59 25.67
CA THR A 41 5.28 -5.25 26.56
C THR A 41 4.33 -4.24 25.95
N LYS A 42 3.05 -4.25 26.33
CA LYS A 42 2.06 -3.24 25.97
C LYS A 42 2.52 -1.81 26.30
N ALA A 43 3.20 -1.64 27.45
CA ALA A 43 3.78 -0.37 27.83
C ALA A 43 4.87 0.11 26.85
N ALA A 44 5.72 -0.80 26.36
CA ALA A 44 6.71 -0.48 25.34
C ALA A 44 6.07 -0.11 23.99
N LEU A 45 4.97 -0.78 23.58
CA LEU A 45 4.21 -0.40 22.39
C LEU A 45 3.66 1.03 22.52
N TYR A 46 2.97 1.34 23.61
CA TYR A 46 2.42 2.69 23.82
C TYR A 46 3.52 3.74 24.00
N GLY A 47 4.64 3.39 24.62
CA GLY A 47 5.80 4.28 24.74
C GLY A 47 6.38 4.70 23.37
N ASN A 48 6.31 3.82 22.36
CA ASN A 48 6.80 4.10 21.00
C ASN A 48 5.76 4.82 20.12
N PHE A 49 4.49 4.45 20.20
CA PHE A 49 3.47 4.92 19.25
C PHE A 49 2.38 5.79 19.90
N GLY A 50 2.23 5.76 21.20
CA GLY A 50 1.24 6.52 21.94
C GLY A 50 -0.19 5.98 21.86
N SER A 51 -0.63 5.51 20.68
CA SER A 51 -1.97 4.95 20.47
C SER A 51 -2.01 3.93 19.32
N LYS A 52 -3.08 3.11 19.26
CA LYS A 52 -3.33 2.22 18.12
C LYS A 52 -3.49 3.01 16.83
N SER A 53 -4.21 4.13 16.84
CA SER A 53 -4.39 4.98 15.65
C SER A 53 -3.05 5.48 15.10
N ARG A 54 -2.14 5.95 15.95
CA ARG A 54 -0.79 6.35 15.52
C ARG A 54 0.04 5.19 14.99
N LEU A 55 -0.11 3.99 15.56
CA LEU A 55 0.53 2.79 15.03
C LEU A 55 -0.01 2.44 13.64
N VAL A 56 -1.31 2.58 13.41
CA VAL A 56 -1.93 2.38 12.08
C VAL A 56 -1.40 3.38 11.07
N VAL A 57 -1.30 4.66 11.44
CA VAL A 57 -0.69 5.69 10.59
C VAL A 57 0.77 5.35 10.25
N ALA A 58 1.55 4.89 11.23
CA ALA A 58 2.95 4.47 11.01
C ALA A 58 3.04 3.27 10.08
N TYR A 59 2.17 2.28 10.24
CA TYR A 59 2.06 1.11 9.36
C TYR A 59 1.79 1.50 7.90
N LEU A 60 0.79 2.35 7.65
CA LEU A 60 0.46 2.77 6.29
C LEU A 60 1.57 3.63 5.67
N ARG A 61 2.20 4.52 6.45
CA ARG A 61 3.34 5.32 5.98
C ARG A 61 4.56 4.47 5.63
N GLU A 62 4.81 3.38 6.36
CA GLU A 62 5.88 2.45 6.01
C GLU A 62 5.59 1.70 4.71
N ARG A 63 4.35 1.25 4.52
CA ARG A 63 3.91 0.64 3.25
C ARG A 63 3.99 1.61 2.08
N ASP A 64 3.65 2.87 2.30
CA ASP A 64 3.71 3.92 1.27
C ASP A 64 5.16 4.17 0.82
N ARG A 65 6.09 4.35 1.77
CA ARG A 65 7.52 4.50 1.44
C ARG A 65 8.05 3.31 0.65
N TRP A 66 7.76 2.10 1.13
CA TRP A 66 8.18 0.89 0.41
C TRP A 66 7.60 0.85 -1.01
N TRP A 67 6.33 1.23 -1.18
CA TRP A 67 5.68 1.30 -2.49
C TRP A 67 6.36 2.32 -3.41
N GLN A 68 6.66 3.52 -2.92
CA GLN A 68 7.38 4.54 -3.69
C GLN A 68 8.75 4.02 -4.15
N GLU A 69 9.50 3.38 -3.26
CA GLU A 69 10.80 2.76 -3.60
C GLU A 69 10.66 1.66 -4.68
N GLN A 70 9.59 0.88 -4.67
CA GLN A 70 9.33 -0.13 -5.71
C GLN A 70 8.99 0.52 -7.04
N ILE A 71 8.11 1.53 -7.07
CA ILE A 71 7.79 2.27 -8.30
C ILE A 71 9.05 2.88 -8.89
N ASP A 72 9.85 3.59 -8.10
CA ASP A 72 11.08 4.22 -8.55
C ASP A 72 12.05 3.18 -9.15
N THR A 73 12.19 2.02 -8.50
CA THR A 73 13.09 0.94 -8.95
C THR A 73 12.62 0.34 -10.28
N ILE A 74 11.35 -0.08 -10.35
CA ILE A 74 10.81 -0.79 -11.52
C ILE A 74 10.73 0.15 -12.73
N THR A 75 10.30 1.38 -12.51
CA THR A 75 10.14 2.33 -13.61
C THR A 75 11.47 2.92 -14.11
N ALA A 76 12.53 2.88 -13.29
CA ALA A 76 13.87 3.28 -13.73
C ALA A 76 14.49 2.33 -14.79
N GLU A 77 13.95 1.13 -14.92
CA GLU A 77 14.37 0.15 -15.94
C GLU A 77 13.86 0.50 -17.36
N HIS A 78 12.96 1.47 -17.48
CA HIS A 78 12.32 1.88 -18.74
C HIS A 78 12.63 3.34 -19.07
N ASP A 79 13.00 3.62 -20.30
CA ASP A 79 13.20 5.00 -20.80
C ASP A 79 11.89 5.59 -21.35
N ASP A 80 11.04 4.77 -21.98
CA ASP A 80 9.77 5.18 -22.56
C ASP A 80 8.73 5.47 -21.45
N PRO A 81 8.10 6.65 -21.45
CA PRO A 81 7.03 6.98 -20.53
C PRO A 81 5.83 6.02 -20.55
N HIS A 82 5.45 5.48 -21.72
CA HIS A 82 4.37 4.47 -21.82
C HIS A 82 4.76 3.18 -21.10
N GLU A 83 5.98 2.68 -21.31
CA GLU A 83 6.48 1.48 -20.61
C GLU A 83 6.54 1.70 -19.10
N ARG A 84 6.94 2.89 -18.64
CA ARG A 84 6.90 3.26 -17.22
C ARG A 84 5.51 3.17 -16.61
N VAL A 85 4.50 3.62 -17.34
CA VAL A 85 3.10 3.52 -16.93
C VAL A 85 2.66 2.07 -16.83
N LEU A 86 2.98 1.25 -17.83
CA LEU A 86 2.60 -0.17 -17.86
C LEU A 86 3.33 -0.99 -16.78
N ALA A 87 4.58 -0.63 -16.46
CA ALA A 87 5.34 -1.24 -15.37
C ALA A 87 4.70 -1.03 -14.00
N VAL A 88 3.90 0.04 -13.81
CA VAL A 88 3.12 0.23 -12.57
C VAL A 88 2.10 -0.88 -12.37
N PHE A 89 1.47 -1.39 -13.43
CA PHE A 89 0.52 -2.52 -13.34
C PHE A 89 1.24 -3.80 -12.88
N ASP A 90 2.42 -4.07 -13.43
CA ASP A 90 3.23 -5.23 -13.05
C ASP A 90 3.70 -5.12 -11.59
N ALA A 91 4.14 -3.93 -11.16
CA ALA A 91 4.53 -3.68 -9.78
C ALA A 91 3.36 -3.88 -8.79
N TYR A 92 2.18 -3.41 -9.18
CA TYR A 92 0.98 -3.52 -8.34
C TYR A 92 0.52 -4.98 -8.21
N GLU A 93 0.53 -5.73 -9.31
CA GLU A 93 0.26 -7.17 -9.32
C GLU A 93 1.26 -7.92 -8.44
N ALA A 94 2.56 -7.73 -8.67
CA ALA A 94 3.62 -8.39 -7.90
C ALA A 94 3.49 -8.12 -6.40
N TRP A 95 3.10 -6.90 -6.03
CA TRP A 95 2.85 -6.54 -4.63
C TRP A 95 1.68 -7.30 -4.02
N LEU A 96 0.53 -7.34 -4.71
CA LEU A 96 -0.66 -8.00 -4.17
C LEU A 96 -0.55 -9.53 -4.19
N SER A 97 0.10 -10.11 -5.20
CA SER A 97 0.32 -11.56 -5.29
C SER A 97 1.20 -12.08 -4.17
N ARG A 98 2.27 -11.35 -3.82
CA ARG A 98 3.19 -11.72 -2.73
C ARG A 98 2.48 -11.93 -1.38
N ASP A 99 1.47 -11.11 -1.12
CA ASP A 99 0.73 -11.10 0.14
C ASP A 99 -0.63 -11.85 0.03
N GLY A 100 -0.83 -12.70 -1.01
CA GLY A 100 -1.99 -13.58 -1.18
C GLY A 100 -3.27 -12.86 -1.59
N TYR A 101 -3.18 -11.84 -2.42
CA TYR A 101 -4.33 -11.09 -2.98
C TYR A 101 -5.31 -10.58 -1.91
N ARG A 102 -4.79 -10.05 -0.80
CA ARG A 102 -5.60 -9.41 0.26
C ARG A 102 -6.08 -8.00 -0.13
N GLY A 103 -5.73 -7.55 -1.33
CA GLY A 103 -6.08 -6.23 -1.84
C GLY A 103 -5.16 -5.11 -1.38
N CYS A 104 -5.47 -3.91 -1.84
CA CYS A 104 -4.71 -2.72 -1.49
C CYS A 104 -4.93 -2.34 -0.02
N ALA A 105 -3.86 -2.30 0.78
CA ALA A 105 -3.92 -1.95 2.19
C ALA A 105 -4.57 -0.57 2.46
N PHE A 106 -4.40 0.38 1.53
CA PHE A 106 -4.99 1.72 1.62
C PHE A 106 -6.49 1.72 1.34
N LEU A 107 -6.96 0.93 0.37
CA LEU A 107 -8.40 0.74 0.13
C LEU A 107 -9.05 -0.01 1.30
N ASN A 108 -8.40 -1.03 1.84
CA ASN A 108 -8.87 -1.75 3.01
C ASN A 108 -9.00 -0.80 4.22
N ALA A 109 -7.98 0.02 4.48
CA ALA A 109 -8.02 1.03 5.54
C ALA A 109 -9.14 2.06 5.32
N THR A 110 -9.44 2.43 4.06
CA THR A 110 -10.57 3.33 3.76
C THR A 110 -11.90 2.78 4.25
N SER A 111 -12.12 1.48 4.08
CA SER A 111 -13.36 0.82 4.53
C SER A 111 -13.45 0.71 6.05
N GLU A 112 -12.31 0.57 6.72
CA GLU A 112 -12.26 0.48 8.19
C GLU A 112 -12.32 1.86 8.89
N PHE A 113 -11.96 2.96 8.21
CA PHE A 113 -11.96 4.32 8.76
C PHE A 113 -12.90 5.22 7.94
N PRO A 114 -14.22 5.21 8.22
CA PRO A 114 -15.20 5.92 7.40
C PRO A 114 -15.16 7.46 7.55
N ASP A 115 -14.64 7.99 8.68
CA ASP A 115 -14.53 9.43 8.89
C ASP A 115 -13.46 10.03 7.96
N PRO A 116 -13.83 10.94 7.04
CA PRO A 116 -12.87 11.59 6.14
C PRO A 116 -11.81 12.43 6.86
N ALA A 117 -12.04 12.86 8.09
CA ALA A 117 -11.12 13.65 8.90
C ALA A 117 -10.13 12.78 9.70
N ASP A 118 -10.29 11.45 9.71
CA ASP A 118 -9.37 10.56 10.41
C ASP A 118 -7.94 10.68 9.83
N PRO A 119 -6.89 10.76 10.67
CA PRO A 119 -5.50 10.80 10.21
C PRO A 119 -5.10 9.62 9.29
N VAL A 120 -5.73 8.46 9.43
CA VAL A 120 -5.55 7.31 8.53
C VAL A 120 -5.98 7.67 7.10
N ARG A 121 -7.12 8.38 6.95
CA ARG A 121 -7.63 8.83 5.65
C ARG A 121 -6.70 9.83 4.97
N GLU A 122 -5.98 10.64 5.72
CA GLU A 122 -4.96 11.53 5.17
C GLU A 122 -3.82 10.76 4.52
N VAL A 123 -3.31 9.70 5.17
CA VAL A 123 -2.27 8.83 4.59
C VAL A 123 -2.77 8.13 3.32
N VAL A 124 -4.02 7.66 3.33
CA VAL A 124 -4.64 7.04 2.14
C VAL A 124 -4.70 8.04 0.98
N ARG A 125 -5.20 9.26 1.24
CA ARG A 125 -5.26 10.32 0.20
C ARG A 125 -3.87 10.64 -0.35
N HIS A 126 -2.87 10.79 0.54
CA HIS A 126 -1.49 11.06 0.14
C HIS A 126 -0.99 9.99 -0.84
N HIS A 127 -1.09 8.71 -0.47
CA HIS A 127 -0.69 7.59 -1.30
C HIS A 127 -1.36 7.60 -2.69
N LYS A 128 -2.69 7.75 -2.71
CA LYS A 128 -3.45 7.74 -3.98
C LYS A 128 -3.14 8.96 -4.85
N THR A 129 -2.97 10.14 -4.26
CA THR A 129 -2.59 11.36 -4.98
C THR A 129 -1.17 11.24 -5.53
N ALA A 130 -0.23 10.64 -4.80
CA ALA A 130 1.14 10.42 -5.26
C ALA A 130 1.17 9.48 -6.48
N LEU A 131 0.46 8.34 -6.43
CA LEU A 131 0.36 7.41 -7.54
C LEU A 131 -0.29 8.05 -8.78
N HIS A 132 -1.41 8.75 -8.59
CA HIS A 132 -2.07 9.48 -9.66
C HIS A 132 -1.14 10.55 -10.28
N GLY A 133 -0.45 11.32 -9.44
CA GLY A 133 0.52 12.33 -9.89
C GLY A 133 1.68 11.74 -10.69
N TYR A 134 2.17 10.56 -10.28
CA TYR A 134 3.19 9.83 -11.04
C TYR A 134 2.67 9.44 -12.44
N LEU A 135 1.51 8.77 -12.51
CA LEU A 135 0.90 8.37 -13.79
C LEU A 135 0.69 9.59 -14.70
N ARG A 136 0.10 10.66 -14.17
CA ARG A 136 -0.12 11.90 -14.92
C ARG A 136 1.18 12.46 -15.48
N THR A 137 2.25 12.52 -14.68
CA THR A 137 3.55 13.04 -15.14
C THR A 137 4.14 12.23 -16.27
N GLN A 138 4.02 10.89 -16.24
CA GLN A 138 4.50 10.05 -17.35
C GLN A 138 3.64 10.21 -18.58
N LEU A 139 2.30 10.26 -18.43
CA LEU A 139 1.36 10.41 -19.53
C LEU A 139 1.46 11.77 -20.23
N GLU A 140 1.67 12.87 -19.48
CA GLU A 140 1.92 14.19 -20.07
C GLU A 140 3.16 14.19 -20.98
N ARG A 141 4.23 13.46 -20.61
CA ARG A 141 5.42 13.26 -21.44
C ARG A 141 5.14 12.44 -22.70
N ALA A 142 4.17 11.56 -22.63
CA ALA A 142 3.71 10.73 -23.74
C ALA A 142 2.60 11.39 -24.58
N GLY A 143 2.16 12.61 -24.24
CA GLY A 143 1.10 13.33 -24.94
C GLY A 143 -0.32 12.82 -24.64
N SER A 144 -0.54 12.18 -23.50
CA SER A 144 -1.82 11.63 -23.06
C SER A 144 -2.30 12.25 -21.75
N ASP A 145 -3.62 12.23 -21.48
CA ASP A 145 -4.28 12.74 -20.27
C ASP A 145 -5.14 11.68 -19.55
N ARG A 146 -4.84 10.39 -19.74
CA ARG A 146 -5.63 9.25 -19.28
C ARG A 146 -5.33 8.79 -17.85
N ALA A 147 -4.79 9.64 -16.98
CA ALA A 147 -4.38 9.24 -15.62
C ALA A 147 -5.55 8.75 -14.75
N ASP A 148 -6.72 9.35 -14.87
CA ASP A 148 -7.92 8.95 -14.11
C ASP A 148 -8.42 7.57 -14.55
N GLU A 149 -8.45 7.29 -15.85
CA GLU A 149 -8.83 5.99 -16.40
C GLU A 149 -7.87 4.90 -15.94
N LEU A 150 -6.56 5.17 -15.94
CA LEU A 150 -5.57 4.20 -15.47
C LEU A 150 -5.68 3.95 -13.96
N MET A 151 -5.98 4.96 -13.16
CA MET A 151 -6.26 4.76 -11.74
C MET A 151 -7.48 3.86 -11.53
N LEU A 152 -8.57 4.07 -12.29
CA LEU A 152 -9.76 3.21 -12.21
C LEU A 152 -9.44 1.77 -12.60
N LEU A 153 -8.60 1.56 -13.64
CA LEU A 153 -8.17 0.22 -14.04
C LEU A 153 -7.34 -0.48 -12.96
N LEU A 154 -6.36 0.22 -12.36
CA LEU A 154 -5.52 -0.32 -11.28
C LEU A 154 -6.34 -0.68 -10.04
N GLU A 155 -7.23 0.21 -9.61
CA GLU A 155 -8.06 -0.03 -8.44
C GLU A 155 -9.10 -1.13 -8.69
N GLY A 156 -9.70 -1.15 -9.88
CA GLY A 156 -10.59 -2.21 -10.31
C GLY A 156 -9.90 -3.58 -10.35
N ALA A 157 -8.68 -3.65 -10.89
CA ALA A 157 -7.88 -4.85 -10.89
C ALA A 157 -7.54 -5.32 -9.47
N ALA A 158 -7.15 -4.41 -8.58
CA ALA A 158 -6.84 -4.71 -7.19
C ALA A 158 -8.05 -5.32 -6.45
N VAL A 159 -9.25 -4.78 -6.63
CA VAL A 159 -10.47 -5.32 -6.02
C VAL A 159 -10.84 -6.67 -6.64
N ARG A 160 -10.78 -6.79 -7.97
CA ARG A 160 -11.12 -8.03 -8.67
C ARG A 160 -10.18 -9.17 -8.32
N SER A 161 -8.87 -8.90 -8.15
CA SER A 161 -7.89 -9.94 -7.77
C SER A 161 -8.15 -10.51 -6.37
N VAL A 162 -8.73 -9.73 -5.44
CA VAL A 162 -9.18 -10.25 -4.14
C VAL A 162 -10.28 -11.29 -4.32
N VAL A 163 -11.20 -11.08 -5.26
CA VAL A 163 -12.34 -11.99 -5.50
C VAL A 163 -11.89 -13.24 -6.24
N SER A 164 -11.07 -13.10 -7.29
CA SER A 164 -10.61 -14.22 -8.11
C SER A 164 -9.42 -14.99 -7.51
N GLN A 165 -8.68 -14.37 -6.58
CA GLN A 165 -7.45 -14.91 -5.97
C GLN A 165 -6.37 -15.23 -7.00
N ASP A 166 -6.28 -14.41 -8.05
CA ASP A 166 -5.30 -14.53 -9.14
C ASP A 166 -4.90 -13.17 -9.74
N ALA A 167 -3.93 -13.19 -10.66
CA ALA A 167 -3.40 -12.02 -11.36
C ALA A 167 -4.22 -11.60 -12.60
N GLN A 168 -5.15 -12.41 -13.06
CA GLN A 168 -5.88 -12.18 -14.33
C GLN A 168 -6.49 -10.77 -14.45
N PRO A 169 -7.08 -10.17 -13.38
CA PRO A 169 -7.59 -8.81 -13.45
C PRO A 169 -6.53 -7.77 -13.80
N PHE A 170 -5.29 -7.92 -13.33
CA PHE A 170 -4.18 -7.02 -13.68
C PHE A 170 -3.75 -7.18 -15.13
N HIS A 171 -3.69 -8.42 -15.64
CA HIS A 171 -3.39 -8.67 -17.06
C HIS A 171 -4.44 -8.04 -17.98
N VAL A 172 -5.73 -8.09 -17.59
CA VAL A 172 -6.81 -7.42 -18.35
C VAL A 172 -6.64 -5.91 -18.27
N ALA A 173 -6.43 -5.36 -17.07
CA ALA A 173 -6.28 -3.92 -16.87
C ALA A 173 -5.08 -3.35 -17.63
N LYS A 174 -3.93 -4.05 -17.63
CA LYS A 174 -2.73 -3.65 -18.38
C LYS A 174 -2.97 -3.60 -19.88
N ARG A 175 -3.61 -4.62 -20.47
CA ARG A 175 -3.97 -4.59 -21.90
C ARG A 175 -4.93 -3.45 -22.27
N LEU A 176 -5.89 -3.14 -21.39
CA LEU A 176 -6.77 -1.99 -21.58
C LEU A 176 -6.00 -0.67 -21.48
N ALA A 177 -5.07 -0.57 -20.52
CA ALA A 177 -4.18 0.58 -20.39
C ALA A 177 -3.33 0.78 -21.67
N GLU A 178 -2.71 -0.28 -22.21
CA GLU A 178 -1.99 -0.25 -23.51
C GLU A 178 -2.86 0.33 -24.62
N THR A 179 -4.13 -0.11 -24.72
CA THR A 179 -5.06 0.40 -25.73
C THR A 179 -5.45 1.87 -25.53
N LEU A 180 -5.47 2.34 -24.27
CA LEU A 180 -5.88 3.71 -23.95
C LEU A 180 -4.78 4.74 -24.19
N ILE A 181 -3.52 4.33 -24.07
CA ILE A 181 -2.36 5.25 -24.11
C ILE A 181 -1.53 5.09 -25.41
N GLY A 182 -1.69 4.00 -26.15
CA GLY A 182 -1.02 3.73 -27.44
C GLY A 182 -1.84 4.18 -28.58
#